data_fbcb32dde49affb115206305027d0687
#
_entry.id   fbcb32dde49affb115206305027d0687
#
_cell.length_a   1.000
_cell.length_b   1.000
_cell.length_c   1.000
_cell.angle_alpha   90.00
_cell.angle_beta   90.00
_cell.angle_gamma   90.00
#
_symmetry.space_group_name_H-M   'P 1'
#
loop_
_entity.id
_entity.type
_entity.pdbx_description
1 polymer ?
#
loop_
_entity_poly.entity_id
_entity_poly.type
_entity_poly.pdbx_seq_one_letter_code
_entity_poly.pdbx_strand_id
1 'polypeptide(L)'
;RELLARAPKDYDYLLTAEAKSIPLIHEMARQSGAKEYFVARKGLKVYMPRPLHVTVRSITTQHDQDLYLSGEEADKIRGKRVLIVDDVISTGESLRAMEELVEKAGGTVAGRMAVLAEGDAQERKDIIYLNKLPVFNADGTVKE
;
A
#
# COMPACT_ATOMS: atom_id res chain seq x y z
N ARG A 1 9.05 0.38 14.15
CA ARG A 1 8.57 0.04 15.49
C ARG A 1 7.22 0.68 15.80
N GLU A 2 7.11 2.00 15.73
CA GLU A 2 5.87 2.71 16.06
C GLU A 2 4.70 2.35 15.16
N LEU A 3 4.95 2.17 13.87
CA LEU A 3 3.91 1.80 12.92
C LEU A 3 3.35 0.41 13.25
N LEU A 4 4.21 -0.56 13.56
CA LEU A 4 3.78 -1.90 13.99
C LEU A 4 2.98 -1.87 15.29
N ALA A 5 3.33 -0.98 16.22
CA ALA A 5 2.59 -0.84 17.47
C ALA A 5 1.14 -0.41 17.25
N ARG A 6 0.85 0.26 16.13
CA ARG A 6 -0.49 0.71 15.74
C ARG A 6 -1.18 -0.25 14.76
N ALA A 7 -0.48 -1.28 14.28
CA ALA A 7 -1.02 -2.21 13.31
C ALA A 7 -2.12 -3.08 13.94
N PRO A 8 -3.15 -3.45 13.16
CA PRO A 8 -4.06 -4.50 13.60
C PRO A 8 -3.28 -5.80 13.80
N LYS A 9 -3.76 -6.67 14.68
CA LYS A 9 -3.06 -7.91 15.01
C LYS A 9 -3.50 -9.10 14.18
N ASP A 10 -4.62 -8.99 13.48
CA ASP A 10 -5.27 -10.09 12.78
C ASP A 10 -5.04 -10.04 11.26
N TYR A 11 -3.79 -9.88 10.85
CA TYR A 11 -3.42 -9.97 9.44
C TYR A 11 -2.47 -11.14 9.20
N ASP A 12 -2.49 -11.64 7.96
CA ASP A 12 -1.64 -12.77 7.54
C ASP A 12 -0.40 -12.29 6.78
N TYR A 13 -0.56 -11.26 5.95
CA TYR A 13 0.51 -10.77 5.07
C TYR A 13 0.56 -9.25 5.03
N LEU A 14 1.76 -8.74 4.75
CA LEU A 14 2.02 -7.34 4.46
C LEU A 14 2.15 -7.15 2.95
N LEU A 15 1.60 -6.07 2.43
CA LEU A 15 1.67 -5.68 1.02
C LEU A 15 2.00 -4.20 0.90
N THR A 16 2.90 -3.89 -0.03
CA THR A 16 3.14 -2.51 -0.48
C THR A 16 3.29 -2.47 -2.00
N ALA A 17 3.34 -1.26 -2.56
CA ALA A 17 3.67 -1.05 -3.96
C ALA A 17 5.12 -0.55 -4.07
N GLU A 18 5.83 -0.95 -5.16
CA GLU A 18 7.17 -0.45 -5.38
C GLU A 18 7.17 1.09 -5.59
N ALA A 19 8.21 1.89 -5.24
CA ALA A 19 9.46 1.29 -4.74
C ALA A 19 9.86 1.83 -3.37
N LYS A 20 9.43 3.05 -3.00
CA LYS A 20 9.92 3.78 -1.83
C LYS A 20 9.60 3.11 -0.49
N SER A 21 8.52 2.35 -0.43
CA SER A 21 8.07 1.69 0.80
C SER A 21 8.71 0.31 1.01
N ILE A 22 9.54 -0.17 0.08
CA ILE A 22 10.16 -1.50 0.22
C ILE A 22 11.01 -1.60 1.50
N PRO A 23 11.89 -0.63 1.82
CA PRO A 23 12.63 -0.70 3.08
C PRO A 23 11.72 -0.71 4.31
N LEU A 24 10.64 0.03 4.28
CA LEU A 24 9.66 0.09 5.37
C LEU A 24 9.02 -1.28 5.59
N ILE A 25 8.49 -1.90 4.54
CA ILE A 25 7.80 -3.18 4.66
C ILE A 25 8.77 -4.29 5.07
N HIS A 26 9.99 -4.24 4.56
CA HIS A 26 11.03 -5.19 4.94
C HIS A 26 11.29 -5.14 6.44
N GLU A 27 11.47 -3.94 6.99
CA GLU A 27 11.72 -3.76 8.41
C GLU A 27 10.50 -4.13 9.26
N MET A 28 9.29 -3.83 8.81
CA MET A 28 8.07 -4.27 9.49
C MET A 28 7.96 -5.79 9.53
N ALA A 29 8.26 -6.46 8.42
CA ALA A 29 8.27 -7.92 8.37
C ALA A 29 9.31 -8.50 9.32
N ARG A 30 10.52 -7.94 9.33
CA ARG A 30 11.59 -8.38 10.24
C ARG A 30 11.16 -8.25 11.70
N GLN A 31 10.62 -7.11 12.11
CA GLN A 31 10.23 -6.86 13.50
C GLN A 31 9.02 -7.69 13.94
N SER A 32 8.10 -7.97 13.03
CA SER A 32 6.92 -8.78 13.33
C SER A 32 7.16 -10.28 13.27
N GLY A 33 8.34 -10.71 12.78
CA GLY A 33 8.64 -12.12 12.57
C GLY A 33 7.96 -12.72 11.35
N ALA A 34 7.43 -11.89 10.44
CA ALA A 34 6.83 -12.36 9.20
C ALA A 34 7.91 -12.93 8.29
N LYS A 35 7.65 -14.11 7.75
CA LYS A 35 8.60 -14.79 6.84
C LYS A 35 8.56 -14.23 5.44
N GLU A 36 7.49 -13.54 5.09
CA GLU A 36 7.18 -13.15 3.74
C GLU A 36 6.38 -11.85 3.73
N TYR A 37 6.60 -11.02 2.72
CA TYR A 37 5.78 -9.87 2.42
C TYR A 37 5.70 -9.73 0.90
N PHE A 38 4.73 -8.97 0.40
CA PHE A 38 4.52 -8.81 -1.03
C PHE A 38 4.75 -7.36 -1.46
N VAL A 39 5.37 -7.22 -2.63
CA VAL A 39 5.59 -5.92 -3.28
C VAL A 39 4.87 -5.95 -4.63
N ALA A 40 3.78 -5.20 -4.74
CA ALA A 40 3.09 -5.04 -6.02
C ALA A 40 3.96 -4.20 -6.95
N ARG A 41 4.13 -4.67 -8.18
CA ARG A 41 5.00 -4.04 -9.15
C ARG A 41 4.21 -3.12 -10.07
N LYS A 42 4.83 -2.03 -10.50
CA LYS A 42 4.23 -1.04 -11.39
C LYS A 42 4.30 -1.44 -12.86
N GLY A 43 5.06 -2.49 -13.17
CA GLY A 43 5.19 -3.04 -14.51
C GLY A 43 5.29 -4.54 -14.49
N LEU A 44 4.88 -5.17 -15.58
CA LEU A 44 4.99 -6.61 -15.74
C LEU A 44 6.46 -7.04 -15.79
N LYS A 45 6.83 -7.99 -14.95
CA LYS A 45 8.19 -8.55 -14.91
C LYS A 45 8.21 -9.91 -15.59
N VAL A 46 9.32 -10.22 -16.28
CA VAL A 46 9.47 -11.47 -17.02
C VAL A 46 9.39 -12.71 -16.14
N TYR A 47 9.65 -12.59 -14.85
CA TYR A 47 9.62 -13.69 -13.89
C TYR A 47 8.24 -13.93 -13.29
N MET A 48 7.21 -13.18 -13.71
CA MET A 48 5.84 -13.33 -13.15
C MET A 48 5.02 -14.33 -13.96
N PRO A 49 4.81 -15.56 -13.47
CA PRO A 49 3.86 -16.47 -14.10
C PRO A 49 2.43 -16.07 -13.75
N ARG A 50 1.53 -16.19 -14.72
CA ARG A 50 0.09 -15.92 -14.54
C ARG A 50 -0.18 -14.60 -13.81
N PRO A 51 0.35 -13.45 -14.30
CA PRO A 51 0.28 -12.19 -13.54
C PRO A 51 -1.15 -11.72 -13.30
N LEU A 52 -1.41 -11.25 -12.09
CA LEU A 52 -2.63 -10.55 -11.73
C LEU A 52 -2.39 -9.05 -11.90
N HIS A 53 -3.30 -8.37 -12.56
CA HIS A 53 -3.15 -6.96 -12.91
C HIS A 53 -4.40 -6.16 -12.57
N VAL A 54 -4.22 -4.98 -12.01
CA VAL A 54 -5.27 -3.98 -11.84
C VAL A 54 -4.80 -2.64 -12.40
N THR A 55 -5.73 -1.86 -12.90
CA THR A 55 -5.51 -0.49 -13.34
C THR A 55 -6.51 0.42 -12.64
N VAL A 56 -6.02 1.44 -11.97
CA VAL A 56 -6.84 2.47 -11.35
C VAL A 56 -6.61 3.79 -12.10
N ARG A 57 -7.67 4.35 -12.61
CA ARG A 57 -7.60 5.64 -13.32
C ARG A 57 -7.35 6.77 -12.35
N SER A 58 -6.38 7.61 -12.70
CA SER A 58 -6.11 8.81 -11.96
C SER A 58 -7.11 9.91 -12.33
N ILE A 59 -7.62 10.61 -11.32
CA ILE A 59 -8.47 11.78 -11.49
C ILE A 59 -7.68 13.09 -11.43
N THR A 60 -6.44 13.04 -10.98
CA THR A 60 -5.60 14.24 -10.76
C THR A 60 -4.38 14.31 -11.67
N THR A 61 -3.96 13.19 -12.25
CA THR A 61 -2.81 13.11 -13.16
C THR A 61 -3.25 12.48 -14.48
N GLN A 62 -2.39 12.55 -15.50
CA GLN A 62 -2.65 11.95 -16.79
C GLN A 62 -2.24 10.47 -16.86
N HIS A 63 -1.73 9.91 -15.74
CA HIS A 63 -1.23 8.54 -15.70
C HIS A 63 -2.07 7.67 -14.78
N ASP A 64 -2.54 6.56 -15.31
CA ASP A 64 -3.21 5.54 -14.52
C ASP A 64 -2.21 4.80 -13.64
N GLN A 65 -2.69 4.24 -12.53
CA GLN A 65 -1.89 3.38 -11.66
C GLN A 65 -2.10 1.93 -12.07
N ASP A 66 -1.02 1.28 -12.49
CA ASP A 66 -1.01 -0.15 -12.79
C ASP A 66 -0.25 -0.89 -11.71
N LEU A 67 -0.82 -1.98 -11.20
CA LEU A 67 -0.13 -2.84 -10.24
C LEU A 67 -0.27 -4.30 -10.65
N TYR A 68 0.81 -5.06 -10.43
CA TYR A 68 0.94 -6.46 -10.79
C TYR A 68 1.42 -7.30 -9.60
N LEU A 69 0.86 -8.50 -9.49
CA LEU A 69 1.40 -9.58 -8.66
C LEU A 69 1.57 -10.81 -9.53
N SER A 70 2.50 -11.69 -9.16
CA SER A 70 2.56 -13.00 -9.80
C SER A 70 1.36 -13.85 -9.40
N GLY A 71 1.01 -14.85 -10.21
CA GLY A 71 -0.08 -15.78 -9.86
C GLY A 71 0.18 -16.53 -8.57
N GLU A 72 1.44 -16.86 -8.28
CA GLU A 72 1.82 -17.50 -7.02
C GLU A 72 1.56 -16.65 -5.81
N GLU A 73 1.91 -15.34 -5.90
CA GLU A 73 1.63 -14.38 -4.84
C GLU A 73 0.11 -14.20 -4.64
N ALA A 74 -0.64 -14.09 -5.74
CA ALA A 74 -2.09 -14.01 -5.70
C ALA A 74 -2.73 -15.24 -5.06
N ASP A 75 -2.22 -16.43 -5.36
CA ASP A 75 -2.70 -17.68 -4.77
C ASP A 75 -2.49 -17.70 -3.24
N LYS A 76 -1.36 -17.18 -2.77
CA LYS A 76 -1.08 -17.08 -1.33
C LYS A 76 -2.02 -16.11 -0.62
N ILE A 77 -2.43 -15.04 -1.29
CA ILE A 77 -3.32 -14.00 -0.73
C ILE A 77 -4.76 -14.48 -0.65
N ARG A 78 -5.16 -15.42 -1.50
CA ARG A 78 -6.55 -15.91 -1.53
C ARG A 78 -7.00 -16.40 -0.16
N GLY A 79 -8.11 -15.85 0.33
CA GLY A 79 -8.68 -16.20 1.62
C GLY A 79 -7.93 -15.67 2.83
N LYS A 80 -6.93 -14.80 2.61
CA LYS A 80 -6.09 -14.26 3.67
C LYS A 80 -6.38 -12.78 3.92
N ARG A 81 -5.94 -12.31 5.07
CA ARG A 81 -6.07 -10.91 5.48
C ARG A 81 -4.75 -10.20 5.22
N VAL A 82 -4.81 -9.10 4.49
CA VAL A 82 -3.63 -8.37 4.02
C VAL A 82 -3.60 -6.97 4.62
N LEU A 83 -2.49 -6.63 5.26
CA LEU A 83 -2.22 -5.29 5.77
C LEU A 83 -1.46 -4.52 4.69
N ILE A 84 -2.08 -3.46 4.19
CA ILE A 84 -1.48 -2.58 3.19
C ILE A 84 -0.66 -1.50 3.89
N VAL A 85 0.57 -1.32 3.43
CA VAL A 85 1.51 -0.34 3.99
C VAL A 85 2.08 0.52 2.87
N ASP A 86 2.16 1.82 3.11
CA ASP A 86 2.79 2.76 2.18
C ASP A 86 3.64 3.77 2.96
N ASP A 87 4.49 4.52 2.24
CA ASP A 87 5.25 5.60 2.86
C ASP A 87 4.35 6.83 3.08
N VAL A 88 3.66 7.28 2.04
CA VAL A 88 2.76 8.44 2.09
C VAL A 88 1.45 8.11 1.38
N ILE A 89 0.34 8.36 2.05
CA ILE A 89 -0.98 8.31 1.42
C ILE A 89 -1.45 9.75 1.23
N SER A 90 -1.77 10.11 -0.01
CA SER A 90 -2.22 11.45 -0.41
C SER A 90 -3.59 11.38 -1.07
N THR A 91 -3.66 11.22 -2.38
CA THR A 91 -4.93 11.09 -3.10
C THR A 91 -5.63 9.77 -2.84
N GLY A 92 -4.89 8.75 -2.42
CA GLY A 92 -5.41 7.42 -2.19
C GLY A 92 -5.50 6.55 -3.44
N GLU A 93 -4.98 7.00 -4.58
CA GLU A 93 -5.02 6.24 -5.83
C GLU A 93 -4.17 4.97 -5.77
N SER A 94 -2.93 5.07 -5.26
CA SER A 94 -2.07 3.90 -5.05
C SER A 94 -2.66 2.93 -4.04
N LEU A 95 -3.24 3.46 -2.97
CA LEU A 95 -3.93 2.66 -1.96
C LEU A 95 -5.10 1.91 -2.57
N ARG A 96 -5.92 2.59 -3.36
CA ARG A 96 -7.07 1.97 -4.05
C ARG A 96 -6.63 0.87 -5.02
N ALA A 97 -5.53 1.08 -5.75
CA ALA A 97 -4.98 0.06 -6.63
C ALA A 97 -4.54 -1.18 -5.85
N MET A 98 -3.89 -1.00 -4.70
CA MET A 98 -3.51 -2.11 -3.82
C MET A 98 -4.73 -2.83 -3.25
N GLU A 99 -5.76 -2.10 -2.83
CA GLU A 99 -7.01 -2.68 -2.35
C GLU A 99 -7.68 -3.55 -3.43
N GLU A 100 -7.79 -3.03 -4.65
CA GLU A 100 -8.38 -3.77 -5.77
C GLU A 100 -7.58 -5.01 -6.11
N LEU A 101 -6.25 -4.93 -6.02
CA LEU A 101 -5.37 -6.07 -6.28
C LEU A 101 -5.60 -7.19 -5.24
N VAL A 102 -5.69 -6.84 -3.96
CA VAL A 102 -5.99 -7.80 -2.88
C VAL A 102 -7.35 -8.46 -3.11
N GLU A 103 -8.37 -7.67 -3.40
CA GLU A 103 -9.73 -8.16 -3.64
C GLU A 103 -9.80 -9.06 -4.86
N LYS A 104 -9.12 -8.69 -5.95
CA LYS A 104 -9.04 -9.49 -7.17
C LYS A 104 -8.33 -10.83 -6.93
N ALA A 105 -7.36 -10.85 -6.02
CA ALA A 105 -6.68 -12.08 -5.62
C ALA A 105 -7.53 -12.96 -4.70
N GLY A 106 -8.66 -12.47 -4.22
CA GLY A 106 -9.54 -13.20 -3.30
C GLY A 106 -9.19 -13.02 -1.83
N GLY A 107 -8.39 -12.02 -1.50
CA GLY A 107 -8.03 -11.67 -0.13
C GLY A 107 -8.94 -10.59 0.46
N THR A 108 -8.70 -10.28 1.72
CA THR A 108 -9.39 -9.22 2.46
C THR A 108 -8.38 -8.21 2.95
N VAL A 109 -8.70 -6.91 2.83
CA VAL A 109 -7.86 -5.85 3.36
C VAL A 109 -8.06 -5.78 4.87
N ALA A 110 -7.02 -6.10 5.64
CA ALA A 110 -7.05 -6.10 7.11
C ALA A 110 -6.83 -4.70 7.68
N GLY A 111 -6.14 -3.85 6.97
CA GLY A 111 -5.86 -2.49 7.39
C GLY A 111 -5.07 -1.73 6.34
N ARG A 112 -4.98 -0.43 6.54
CA ARG A 112 -4.31 0.50 5.63
C ARG A 112 -3.43 1.42 6.46
N MET A 113 -2.13 1.38 6.22
CA MET A 113 -1.16 2.11 7.03
C MET A 113 -0.19 2.91 6.18
N ALA A 114 0.24 4.04 6.70
CA ALA A 114 1.30 4.84 6.10
C ALA A 114 2.14 5.50 7.19
N VAL A 115 3.36 5.89 6.86
CA VAL A 115 4.16 6.72 7.75
C VAL A 115 3.54 8.11 7.83
N LEU A 116 3.17 8.67 6.69
CA LEU A 116 2.60 10.01 6.60
C LEU A 116 1.29 10.03 5.81
N ALA A 117 0.39 10.92 6.21
CA ALA A 117 -0.82 11.23 5.46
C ALA A 117 -0.76 12.69 4.99
N GLU A 118 -1.01 12.92 3.70
CA GLU A 118 -0.97 14.22 3.06
C GLU A 118 -2.35 14.63 2.52
N GLY A 119 -2.67 15.90 2.65
CA GLY A 119 -3.91 16.44 2.10
C GLY A 119 -5.16 15.79 2.69
N ASP A 120 -6.10 15.43 1.84
CA ASP A 120 -7.38 14.85 2.26
C ASP A 120 -7.24 13.50 2.97
N ALA A 121 -6.12 12.80 2.77
CA ALA A 121 -5.86 11.55 3.48
C ALA A 121 -5.79 11.75 5.00
N GLN A 122 -5.47 12.95 5.47
CA GLN A 122 -5.42 13.28 6.90
C GLN A 122 -6.79 13.17 7.58
N GLU A 123 -7.86 13.32 6.81
CA GLU A 123 -9.24 13.27 7.30
C GLU A 123 -9.84 11.86 7.24
N ARG A 124 -9.15 10.91 6.61
CA ARG A 124 -9.64 9.53 6.48
C ARG A 124 -9.51 8.80 7.81
N LYS A 125 -10.59 8.13 8.19
CA LYS A 125 -10.65 7.33 9.42
C LYS A 125 -10.31 5.85 9.18
N ASP A 126 -10.22 5.44 7.93
CA ASP A 126 -9.93 4.06 7.53
C ASP A 126 -8.44 3.78 7.34
N ILE A 127 -7.58 4.77 7.53
CA ILE A 127 -6.13 4.63 7.46
C ILE A 127 -5.48 4.93 8.81
N ILE A 128 -4.37 4.24 9.08
CA ILE A 128 -3.54 4.46 10.26
C ILE A 128 -2.23 5.10 9.78
N TYR A 129 -1.90 6.27 10.32
CA TYR A 129 -0.65 6.96 9.97
C TYR A 129 0.03 7.51 11.21
N LEU A 130 1.35 7.72 11.12
CA LEU A 130 2.13 8.22 12.25
C LEU A 130 2.03 9.73 12.38
N ASN A 131 2.08 10.44 11.26
CA ASN A 131 2.08 11.90 11.27
C ASN A 131 1.50 12.46 9.97
N LYS A 132 1.25 13.76 9.98
CA LYS A 132 0.73 14.49 8.83
C LYS A 132 1.89 15.08 8.01
N LEU A 133 1.76 15.04 6.69
CA LEU A 133 2.67 15.72 5.78
C LEU A 133 1.97 16.98 5.27
N PRO A 134 2.49 18.17 5.57
CA PRO A 134 1.85 19.39 5.11
C PRO A 134 1.98 19.58 3.61
N VAL A 135 0.95 20.20 3.01
CA VAL A 135 0.99 20.64 1.61
C VAL A 135 1.42 22.11 1.62
N PHE A 136 2.31 22.47 0.72
CA PHE A 136 2.88 23.83 0.67
C PHE A 136 2.32 24.62 -0.50
N ASN A 137 2.15 25.94 -0.27
CA ASN A 137 1.90 26.89 -1.33
C ASN A 137 3.18 27.13 -2.16
N ALA A 138 3.07 27.79 -3.30
CA ALA A 138 4.21 28.08 -4.17
C ALA A 138 5.29 28.94 -3.49
N ASP A 139 4.93 29.72 -2.46
CA ASP A 139 5.87 30.55 -1.69
C ASP A 139 6.55 29.81 -0.54
N GLY A 140 6.28 28.52 -0.37
CA GLY A 140 6.85 27.70 0.69
C GLY A 140 6.09 27.70 2.01
N THR A 141 5.00 28.44 2.13
CA THR A 141 4.16 28.41 3.33
C THR A 141 3.24 27.19 3.33
N VAL A 142 2.86 26.73 4.53
CA VAL A 142 1.94 25.59 4.66
C VAL A 142 0.56 25.99 4.14
N LYS A 143 -0.01 25.16 3.29
CA LYS A 143 -1.37 25.33 2.79
C LYS A 143 -2.36 24.97 3.90
N GLU A 144 -3.22 25.89 4.22
CA GLU A 144 -4.30 25.67 5.18
C GLU A 144 -5.50 24.96 4.54
#